data_48b93195cbf090393f22c2876c1947b0
#
_entry.id   48b93195cbf090393f22c2876c1947b0
#
_cell.length_a   1.000
_cell.length_b   1.000
_cell.length_c   1.000
_cell.angle_alpha   90.00
_cell.angle_beta   90.00
_cell.angle_gamma   90.00
#
_symmetry.space_group_name_H-M   'P 1'
#
loop_
_entity.id
_entity.type
_entity.pdbx_description
1 polymer ?
#
loop_
_entity_poly.entity_id
_entity_poly.type
_entity_poly.pdbx_seq_one_letter_code
_entity_poly.pdbx_strand_id
1 'polypeptide(L)'
;MEQTRNCGNNGFDMYNIGDRCEYVQYAIEIERTLHNMQKELNTCIDPRKAAMLIMRVATEFYDADWCGILDVDMEIGVWTPIWWYDKEFGEMAQTKFEEFELSEKYGRWIQCLRDHEPVIVPDVEAIKEEMPDEYMLYRRLDANAVMAIPFWKGPTGFLTLRNAKKYKKQTGFLRMLNYAVISSLNEYFLLETRKLTIISPRITNATDVYISLFGELKITTEKGVLTEQELKSPKIARLLVYLLLKGKMTASPREIASAIWPGEDIEATVKNIKGLVYRFRQTFELLSDHRLIESTPTGYQINPRL
;
A
#
# COMPACT_ATOMS: atom_id res chain seq x y z
N MET A 1 -33.21 34.68 -42.23
CA MET A 1 -32.17 33.62 -42.16
C MET A 1 -31.77 33.48 -40.70
N GLU A 2 -32.52 32.67 -39.96
CA GLU A 2 -32.29 32.36 -38.56
C GLU A 2 -31.46 31.06 -38.47
N GLN A 3 -30.28 31.18 -37.94
CA GLN A 3 -29.46 30.02 -37.55
C GLN A 3 -29.82 29.63 -36.12
N THR A 4 -30.63 28.60 -36.00
CA THR A 4 -30.89 27.89 -34.77
C THR A 4 -29.60 27.14 -34.33
N ARG A 5 -29.00 27.57 -33.25
CA ARG A 5 -27.91 26.87 -32.54
C ARG A 5 -28.53 25.65 -31.84
N ASN A 6 -28.17 24.49 -32.32
CA ASN A 6 -28.42 23.21 -31.65
C ASN A 6 -27.51 23.13 -30.42
N CYS A 7 -28.05 23.29 -29.20
CA CYS A 7 -27.40 22.95 -27.96
C CYS A 7 -27.38 21.42 -27.84
N GLY A 8 -26.18 20.86 -27.86
CA GLY A 8 -25.97 19.42 -27.74
C GLY A 8 -26.59 18.88 -26.46
N ASN A 9 -27.31 17.80 -26.61
CA ASN A 9 -27.83 16.94 -25.56
C ASN A 9 -26.65 16.40 -24.73
N ASN A 10 -26.49 16.94 -23.54
CA ASN A 10 -25.63 16.32 -22.51
C ASN A 10 -26.29 15.03 -22.07
N GLY A 11 -25.57 13.90 -22.19
CA GLY A 11 -26.02 12.57 -21.89
C GLY A 11 -26.33 12.34 -20.39
N PHE A 12 -27.48 12.87 -19.97
CA PHE A 12 -28.06 12.61 -18.64
C PHE A 12 -29.30 11.70 -18.70
N ASP A 13 -29.63 11.17 -19.88
CA ASP A 13 -30.76 10.28 -20.06
C ASP A 13 -30.28 8.84 -20.26
N MET A 14 -30.42 8.04 -19.26
CA MET A 14 -30.82 6.62 -19.20
C MET A 14 -30.42 5.93 -17.88
N TYR A 15 -30.76 6.54 -16.75
CA TYR A 15 -30.91 5.70 -15.54
C TYR A 15 -32.38 5.26 -15.49
N ASN A 16 -32.58 3.95 -15.52
CA ASN A 16 -33.85 3.31 -15.26
C ASN A 16 -34.38 3.77 -13.87
N ILE A 17 -35.70 3.85 -13.68
CA ILE A 17 -36.30 4.29 -12.41
C ILE A 17 -35.78 3.47 -11.22
N GLY A 18 -35.49 2.16 -11.42
CA GLY A 18 -34.86 1.30 -10.41
C GLY A 18 -33.48 1.77 -10.00
N ASP A 19 -32.64 2.16 -10.96
CA ASP A 19 -31.28 2.66 -10.72
C ASP A 19 -31.27 3.99 -9.97
N ARG A 20 -32.27 4.87 -10.24
CA ARG A 20 -32.43 6.13 -9.52
C ARG A 20 -32.81 5.89 -8.04
N CYS A 21 -33.66 4.91 -7.77
CA CYS A 21 -34.07 4.58 -6.43
C CYS A 21 -32.89 4.00 -5.60
N GLU A 22 -32.10 3.13 -6.20
CA GLU A 22 -30.88 2.58 -5.59
C GLU A 22 -29.84 3.67 -5.32
N TYR A 23 -29.66 4.61 -6.27
CA TYR A 23 -28.72 5.71 -6.08
C TYR A 23 -29.14 6.67 -4.96
N VAL A 24 -30.43 6.99 -4.86
CA VAL A 24 -30.95 7.82 -3.77
C VAL A 24 -30.76 7.12 -2.41
N GLN A 25 -31.06 5.84 -2.35
CA GLN A 25 -30.84 5.04 -1.13
C GLN A 25 -29.37 5.02 -0.73
N TYR A 26 -28.48 4.80 -1.68
CA TYR A 26 -27.03 4.87 -1.49
C TYR A 26 -26.59 6.22 -0.92
N ALA A 27 -27.08 7.34 -1.47
CA ALA A 27 -26.73 8.68 -1.01
C ALA A 27 -27.20 8.94 0.45
N ILE A 28 -28.44 8.51 0.77
CA ILE A 28 -28.99 8.63 2.14
C ILE A 28 -28.19 7.80 3.13
N GLU A 29 -27.82 6.58 2.76
CA GLU A 29 -26.98 5.72 3.63
C GLU A 29 -25.58 6.30 3.82
N ILE A 30 -24.97 6.93 2.81
CA ILE A 30 -23.70 7.65 2.95
C ILE A 30 -23.82 8.74 4.00
N GLU A 31 -24.82 9.62 3.89
CA GLU A 31 -25.00 10.75 4.83
C GLU A 31 -25.11 10.26 6.27
N ARG A 32 -25.96 9.25 6.51
CA ARG A 32 -26.13 8.64 7.82
C ARG A 32 -24.82 8.04 8.36
N THR A 33 -24.11 7.30 7.51
CA THR A 33 -22.89 6.61 7.88
C THR A 33 -21.77 7.60 8.19
N LEU A 34 -21.61 8.65 7.37
CA LEU A 34 -20.65 9.74 7.61
C LEU A 34 -20.92 10.44 8.94
N HIS A 35 -22.18 10.76 9.25
CA HIS A 35 -22.53 11.41 10.52
C HIS A 35 -22.14 10.56 11.74
N ASN A 36 -22.40 9.26 11.70
CA ASN A 36 -22.04 8.35 12.79
C ASN A 36 -20.53 8.17 12.90
N MET A 37 -19.84 7.93 11.76
CA MET A 37 -18.39 7.79 11.70
C MET A 37 -17.68 9.04 12.24
N GLN A 38 -18.16 10.24 11.90
CA GLN A 38 -17.56 11.49 12.37
C GLN A 38 -17.62 11.61 13.91
N LYS A 39 -18.70 11.15 14.55
CA LYS A 39 -18.79 11.15 16.01
C LYS A 39 -17.73 10.25 16.65
N GLU A 40 -17.51 9.07 16.10
CA GLU A 40 -16.50 8.14 16.59
C GLU A 40 -15.08 8.67 16.31
N LEU A 41 -14.82 9.19 15.12
CA LEU A 41 -13.52 9.75 14.74
C LEU A 41 -13.11 10.94 15.62
N ASN A 42 -14.04 11.79 16.01
CA ASN A 42 -13.76 12.93 16.90
C ASN A 42 -13.19 12.51 18.26
N THR A 43 -13.38 11.27 18.68
CA THR A 43 -12.83 10.71 19.93
C THR A 43 -11.55 9.91 19.70
N CYS A 44 -11.15 9.70 18.45
CA CYS A 44 -10.03 8.86 18.07
C CYS A 44 -8.75 9.69 17.91
N ILE A 45 -7.81 9.55 18.85
CA ILE A 45 -6.54 10.29 18.83
C ILE A 45 -5.45 9.54 18.06
N ASP A 46 -5.55 8.20 18.00
CA ASP A 46 -4.58 7.34 17.34
C ASP A 46 -4.94 7.19 15.85
N PRO A 47 -4.06 7.65 14.91
CA PRO A 47 -4.33 7.57 13.49
C PRO A 47 -4.54 6.14 12.98
N ARG A 48 -3.88 5.14 13.57
CA ARG A 48 -4.09 3.74 13.24
C ARG A 48 -5.49 3.28 13.60
N LYS A 49 -5.97 3.63 14.79
CA LYS A 49 -7.34 3.33 15.21
C LYS A 49 -8.37 4.05 14.34
N ALA A 50 -8.08 5.29 13.92
CA ALA A 50 -8.92 6.01 12.97
C ALA A 50 -9.01 5.29 11.62
N ALA A 51 -7.89 4.83 11.06
CA ALA A 51 -7.89 4.04 9.83
C ALA A 51 -8.67 2.73 9.98
N MET A 52 -8.50 2.02 11.10
CA MET A 52 -9.23 0.77 11.38
C MET A 52 -10.74 1.00 11.49
N LEU A 53 -11.16 2.07 12.19
CA LEU A 53 -12.56 2.48 12.27
C LEU A 53 -13.14 2.71 10.87
N ILE A 54 -12.44 3.44 10.02
CA ILE A 54 -12.90 3.75 8.66
C ILE A 54 -13.04 2.46 7.83
N MET A 55 -12.08 1.54 7.92
CA MET A 55 -12.14 0.24 7.22
C MET A 55 -13.29 -0.63 7.74
N ARG A 56 -13.57 -0.62 9.05
CA ARG A 56 -14.76 -1.26 9.63
C ARG A 56 -16.03 -0.67 9.05
N VAL A 57 -16.15 0.65 9.01
CA VAL A 57 -17.30 1.36 8.43
C VAL A 57 -17.50 1.00 6.95
N ALA A 58 -16.40 0.91 6.17
CA ALA A 58 -16.47 0.45 4.79
C ALA A 58 -17.03 -0.96 4.70
N THR A 59 -16.55 -1.88 5.54
CA THR A 59 -17.01 -3.28 5.57
C THR A 59 -18.50 -3.37 5.92
N GLU A 60 -18.94 -2.62 6.93
CA GLU A 60 -20.35 -2.58 7.35
C GLU A 60 -21.26 -1.97 6.27
N PHE A 61 -20.87 -0.84 5.67
CA PHE A 61 -21.67 -0.13 4.67
C PHE A 61 -21.92 -0.97 3.41
N TYR A 62 -20.87 -1.62 2.91
CA TYR A 62 -20.97 -2.46 1.72
C TYR A 62 -21.41 -3.90 2.01
N ASP A 63 -21.67 -4.25 3.30
CA ASP A 63 -21.87 -5.63 3.77
C ASP A 63 -20.80 -6.56 3.19
N ALA A 64 -19.55 -6.16 3.35
CA ALA A 64 -18.37 -6.85 2.87
C ALA A 64 -17.76 -7.73 3.96
N ASP A 65 -16.82 -8.60 3.59
CA ASP A 65 -16.15 -9.48 4.55
C ASP A 65 -14.80 -8.90 5.01
N TRP A 66 -14.16 -8.09 4.16
CA TRP A 66 -12.83 -7.58 4.41
C TRP A 66 -12.59 -6.21 3.75
N CYS A 67 -11.88 -5.32 4.45
CA CYS A 67 -11.40 -4.04 3.91
C CYS A 67 -9.97 -3.81 4.40
N GLY A 68 -9.04 -3.47 3.48
CA GLY A 68 -7.65 -3.28 3.87
C GLY A 68 -6.82 -2.46 2.90
N ILE A 69 -5.68 -2.01 3.39
CA ILE A 69 -4.67 -1.27 2.65
C ILE A 69 -3.68 -2.26 2.06
N LEU A 70 -3.58 -2.28 0.73
CA LEU A 70 -2.53 -2.98 0.00
C LEU A 70 -1.48 -1.96 -0.45
N ASP A 71 -0.28 -2.08 0.07
CA ASP A 71 0.89 -1.32 -0.37
C ASP A 71 1.55 -2.00 -1.56
N VAL A 72 2.02 -1.22 -2.53
CA VAL A 72 2.57 -1.72 -3.79
C VAL A 72 3.94 -1.10 -4.06
N ASP A 73 4.98 -1.90 -4.04
CA ASP A 73 6.29 -1.50 -4.56
C ASP A 73 6.41 -1.93 -6.03
N MET A 74 6.22 -0.96 -6.93
CA MET A 74 6.26 -1.19 -8.38
C MET A 74 7.65 -1.57 -8.90
N GLU A 75 8.72 -1.19 -8.19
CA GLU A 75 10.09 -1.44 -8.62
C GLU A 75 10.50 -2.89 -8.40
N ILE A 76 10.16 -3.45 -7.24
CA ILE A 76 10.45 -4.85 -6.91
C ILE A 76 9.28 -5.79 -7.24
N GLY A 77 8.13 -5.22 -7.65
CA GLY A 77 6.96 -5.99 -8.03
C GLY A 77 6.34 -6.78 -6.86
N VAL A 78 6.20 -6.15 -5.72
CA VAL A 78 5.60 -6.75 -4.52
C VAL A 78 4.42 -5.91 -4.06
N TRP A 79 3.36 -6.57 -3.65
CA TRP A 79 2.25 -5.95 -2.94
C TRP A 79 1.96 -6.68 -1.64
N THR A 80 1.52 -5.93 -0.63
CA THR A 80 1.44 -6.44 0.74
C THR A 80 0.32 -5.75 1.50
N PRO A 81 -0.56 -6.48 2.21
CA PRO A 81 -1.50 -5.87 3.12
C PRO A 81 -0.74 -5.27 4.32
N ILE A 82 -1.02 -3.99 4.65
CA ILE A 82 -0.41 -3.34 5.82
C ILE A 82 -1.35 -3.39 7.01
N TRP A 83 -2.57 -2.89 6.84
CA TRP A 83 -3.64 -2.87 7.82
C TRP A 83 -4.94 -3.32 7.16
N TRP A 84 -5.76 -4.07 7.90
CA TRP A 84 -7.07 -4.46 7.42
C TRP A 84 -8.04 -4.71 8.55
N TYR A 85 -9.31 -4.61 8.24
CA TYR A 85 -10.42 -5.04 9.05
C TYR A 85 -11.08 -6.26 8.40
N ASP A 86 -11.22 -7.32 9.16
CA ASP A 86 -11.91 -8.54 8.77
C ASP A 86 -13.19 -8.68 9.60
N LYS A 87 -14.31 -9.05 8.97
CA LYS A 87 -15.61 -9.12 9.63
C LYS A 87 -15.65 -10.18 10.73
N GLU A 88 -14.88 -11.26 10.59
CA GLU A 88 -14.82 -12.36 11.55
C GLU A 88 -13.74 -12.13 12.61
N PHE A 89 -12.56 -11.64 12.21
CA PHE A 89 -11.39 -11.52 13.08
C PHE A 89 -11.14 -10.11 13.62
N GLY A 90 -11.87 -9.11 13.14
CA GLY A 90 -11.73 -7.71 13.57
C GLY A 90 -10.54 -6.98 12.98
N GLU A 91 -9.94 -6.11 13.78
CA GLU A 91 -8.79 -5.28 13.39
C GLU A 91 -7.51 -6.10 13.30
N MET A 92 -6.86 -6.08 12.15
CA MET A 92 -5.68 -6.86 11.85
C MET A 92 -4.55 -5.98 11.32
N ALA A 93 -3.32 -6.39 11.59
CA ALA A 93 -2.14 -5.79 10.99
C ALA A 93 -1.15 -6.90 10.64
N GLN A 94 -0.29 -6.64 9.68
CA GLN A 94 0.71 -7.60 9.29
C GLN A 94 1.65 -7.92 10.45
N THR A 95 1.66 -9.18 10.87
CA THR A 95 2.57 -9.71 11.88
C THR A 95 3.72 -10.50 11.26
N LYS A 96 3.49 -11.06 10.07
CA LYS A 96 4.48 -11.76 9.25
C LYS A 96 4.43 -11.19 7.85
N PHE A 97 5.57 -11.14 7.20
CA PHE A 97 5.66 -10.66 5.83
C PHE A 97 5.06 -11.70 4.88
N GLU A 98 3.91 -11.39 4.33
CA GLU A 98 3.27 -12.17 3.26
C GLU A 98 3.41 -11.37 1.97
N GLU A 99 4.24 -11.85 1.05
CA GLU A 99 4.44 -11.25 -0.25
C GLU A 99 3.50 -11.85 -1.27
N PHE A 100 2.91 -10.97 -2.08
CA PHE A 100 2.32 -11.35 -3.34
C PHE A 100 3.18 -10.77 -4.46
N GLU A 101 3.74 -11.61 -5.32
CA GLU A 101 4.46 -11.11 -6.49
C GLU A 101 3.48 -10.43 -7.47
N LEU A 102 3.77 -9.18 -7.81
CA LEU A 102 3.19 -8.52 -8.96
C LEU A 102 3.77 -9.16 -10.21
N SER A 103 3.07 -10.12 -10.79
CA SER A 103 3.42 -10.66 -12.09
C SER A 103 2.72 -9.82 -13.18
N GLU A 104 3.22 -9.90 -14.42
CA GLU A 104 2.55 -9.33 -15.61
C GLU A 104 1.09 -9.82 -15.76
N LYS A 105 0.75 -10.91 -15.08
CA LYS A 105 -0.59 -11.51 -15.02
C LYS A 105 -1.64 -10.61 -14.36
N TYR A 106 -1.23 -9.62 -13.55
CA TYR A 106 -2.12 -8.67 -12.89
C TYR A 106 -2.11 -7.29 -13.58
N GLY A 107 -1.89 -7.28 -14.89
CA GLY A 107 -1.74 -6.06 -15.70
C GLY A 107 -2.87 -5.04 -15.52
N ARG A 108 -4.12 -5.51 -15.29
CA ARG A 108 -5.25 -4.62 -15.03
C ARG A 108 -5.07 -3.81 -13.74
N TRP A 109 -4.59 -4.43 -12.65
CA TRP A 109 -4.33 -3.73 -11.40
C TRP A 109 -3.24 -2.68 -11.57
N ILE A 110 -2.16 -3.03 -12.26
CA ILE A 110 -1.07 -2.12 -12.57
C ILE A 110 -1.56 -0.97 -13.44
N GLN A 111 -2.40 -1.26 -14.45
CA GLN A 111 -2.96 -0.24 -15.32
C GLN A 111 -3.91 0.69 -14.55
N CYS A 112 -4.83 0.15 -13.74
CA CYS A 112 -5.71 0.93 -12.89
C CYS A 112 -4.94 1.83 -11.90
N LEU A 113 -3.82 1.34 -11.37
CA LEU A 113 -2.96 2.14 -10.51
C LEU A 113 -2.34 3.32 -11.27
N ARG A 114 -1.84 3.11 -12.49
CA ARG A 114 -1.28 4.16 -13.35
C ARG A 114 -2.30 5.17 -13.82
N ASP A 115 -3.50 4.69 -14.18
CA ASP A 115 -4.57 5.54 -14.72
C ASP A 115 -5.41 6.20 -13.62
N HIS A 116 -5.12 5.89 -12.35
CA HIS A 116 -5.88 6.38 -11.20
C HIS A 116 -7.34 5.91 -11.18
N GLU A 117 -7.62 4.78 -11.81
CA GLU A 117 -8.95 4.23 -11.92
C GLU A 117 -9.17 3.06 -10.93
N PRO A 118 -10.41 2.86 -10.44
CA PRO A 118 -10.71 1.77 -9.53
C PRO A 118 -10.69 0.41 -10.24
N VAL A 119 -10.27 -0.62 -9.51
CA VAL A 119 -10.56 -2.00 -9.89
C VAL A 119 -11.94 -2.35 -9.38
N ILE A 120 -12.85 -2.77 -10.27
CA ILE A 120 -14.22 -3.17 -9.91
C ILE A 120 -14.51 -4.54 -10.54
N VAL A 121 -14.70 -5.53 -9.69
CA VAL A 121 -15.10 -6.90 -10.06
C VAL A 121 -16.32 -7.27 -9.22
N PRO A 122 -17.53 -6.96 -9.71
CA PRO A 122 -18.77 -7.24 -8.96
C PRO A 122 -19.06 -8.73 -8.79
N ASP A 123 -18.53 -9.55 -9.71
CA ASP A 123 -18.65 -11.00 -9.73
C ASP A 123 -17.36 -11.60 -10.30
N VAL A 124 -16.62 -12.32 -9.46
CA VAL A 124 -15.36 -12.98 -9.84
C VAL A 124 -15.59 -14.13 -10.82
N GLU A 125 -16.72 -14.84 -10.76
CA GLU A 125 -17.01 -15.92 -11.71
C GLU A 125 -17.16 -15.38 -13.15
N ALA A 126 -17.64 -14.15 -13.31
CA ALA A 126 -17.83 -13.54 -14.63
C ALA A 126 -16.52 -13.30 -15.40
N ILE A 127 -15.38 -13.19 -14.71
CA ILE A 127 -14.07 -12.92 -15.36
C ILE A 127 -13.24 -14.18 -15.63
N LYS A 128 -13.77 -15.35 -15.31
CA LYS A 128 -13.03 -16.63 -15.35
C LYS A 128 -12.41 -16.93 -16.72
N GLU A 129 -13.14 -16.69 -17.80
CA GLU A 129 -12.69 -16.97 -19.16
C GLU A 129 -11.78 -15.86 -19.72
N GLU A 130 -12.09 -14.59 -19.40
CA GLU A 130 -11.36 -13.42 -19.92
C GLU A 130 -10.04 -13.19 -19.18
N MET A 131 -10.01 -13.44 -17.86
CA MET A 131 -8.88 -13.15 -16.98
C MET A 131 -8.58 -14.32 -16.03
N PRO A 132 -8.17 -15.48 -16.54
CA PRO A 132 -8.04 -16.71 -15.74
C PRO A 132 -7.02 -16.59 -14.61
N ASP A 133 -5.90 -15.88 -14.80
CA ASP A 133 -4.88 -15.71 -13.77
C ASP A 133 -5.40 -14.84 -12.61
N GLU A 134 -6.13 -13.76 -12.92
CA GLU A 134 -6.73 -12.89 -11.92
C GLU A 134 -7.88 -13.61 -11.19
N TYR A 135 -8.68 -14.38 -11.90
CA TYR A 135 -9.68 -15.27 -11.32
C TYR A 135 -9.04 -16.23 -10.28
N MET A 136 -7.94 -16.89 -10.63
CA MET A 136 -7.24 -17.79 -9.72
C MET A 136 -6.69 -17.08 -8.48
N LEU A 137 -6.22 -15.84 -8.62
CA LEU A 137 -5.82 -15.02 -7.47
C LEU A 137 -6.99 -14.78 -6.53
N TYR A 138 -8.12 -14.33 -7.04
CA TYR A 138 -9.31 -14.07 -6.23
C TYR A 138 -9.83 -15.31 -5.53
N ARG A 139 -9.81 -16.46 -6.21
CA ARG A 139 -10.18 -17.74 -5.59
C ARG A 139 -9.26 -18.13 -4.45
N ARG A 140 -7.96 -17.88 -4.56
CA ARG A 140 -6.99 -18.10 -3.47
C ARG A 140 -7.22 -17.19 -2.26
N LEU A 141 -7.75 -16.00 -2.49
CA LEU A 141 -8.08 -15.02 -1.47
C LEU A 141 -9.52 -15.14 -0.94
N ASP A 142 -10.25 -16.16 -1.37
CA ASP A 142 -11.68 -16.36 -1.08
C ASP A 142 -12.54 -15.14 -1.42
N ALA A 143 -12.20 -14.48 -2.53
CA ALA A 143 -12.88 -13.29 -3.01
C ALA A 143 -13.86 -13.62 -4.13
N ASN A 144 -15.13 -13.27 -3.94
CA ASN A 144 -16.22 -13.42 -4.92
C ASN A 144 -16.59 -12.08 -5.57
N ALA A 145 -16.23 -10.97 -4.93
CA ALA A 145 -16.37 -9.63 -5.46
C ALA A 145 -15.23 -8.77 -4.91
N VAL A 146 -14.70 -7.86 -5.73
CA VAL A 146 -13.58 -6.98 -5.36
C VAL A 146 -13.84 -5.56 -5.82
N MET A 147 -13.59 -4.60 -4.95
CA MET A 147 -13.45 -3.19 -5.28
C MET A 147 -12.14 -2.68 -4.69
N ALA A 148 -11.33 -1.97 -5.49
CA ALA A 148 -10.10 -1.39 -5.00
C ALA A 148 -9.94 0.02 -5.55
N ILE A 149 -9.64 0.97 -4.66
CA ILE A 149 -9.40 2.37 -4.99
C ILE A 149 -7.90 2.63 -4.89
N PRO A 150 -7.24 3.06 -5.98
CA PRO A 150 -5.82 3.34 -5.95
C PRO A 150 -5.51 4.61 -5.15
N PHE A 151 -4.31 4.66 -4.58
CA PHE A 151 -3.72 5.85 -3.97
C PHE A 151 -2.21 5.90 -4.24
N TRP A 152 -1.63 7.11 -4.21
CA TRP A 152 -0.22 7.36 -4.51
C TRP A 152 0.33 8.61 -3.80
N LYS A 153 -0.33 9.07 -2.75
CA LYS A 153 0.16 10.17 -1.94
C LYS A 153 0.74 9.62 -0.64
N GLY A 154 2.05 9.53 -0.57
CA GLY A 154 2.78 8.77 0.44
C GLY A 154 3.11 7.39 -0.13
N PRO A 155 2.74 6.28 0.52
CA PRO A 155 2.84 4.95 -0.08
C PRO A 155 1.94 4.86 -1.33
N THR A 156 2.30 3.98 -2.26
CA THR A 156 1.50 3.69 -3.46
C THR A 156 0.76 2.39 -3.26
N GLY A 157 -0.53 2.35 -3.60
CA GLY A 157 -1.28 1.11 -3.40
C GLY A 157 -2.78 1.24 -3.60
N PHE A 158 -3.53 0.39 -2.89
CA PHE A 158 -4.99 0.32 -2.98
C PHE A 158 -5.64 0.20 -1.61
N LEU A 159 -6.73 0.94 -1.41
CA LEU A 159 -7.75 0.54 -0.43
C LEU A 159 -8.67 -0.47 -1.09
N THR A 160 -8.65 -1.70 -0.60
CA THR A 160 -9.35 -2.83 -1.21
C THR A 160 -10.47 -3.33 -0.30
N LEU A 161 -11.60 -3.65 -0.91
CA LEU A 161 -12.79 -4.23 -0.28
C LEU A 161 -13.12 -5.57 -0.95
N ARG A 162 -13.36 -6.63 -0.16
CA ARG A 162 -13.72 -7.97 -0.67
C ARG A 162 -15.13 -8.34 -0.27
N ASN A 163 -15.77 -9.09 -1.14
CA ASN A 163 -17.06 -9.75 -0.91
C ASN A 163 -18.20 -8.79 -0.53
N ALA A 164 -18.18 -7.58 -1.12
CA ALA A 164 -19.29 -6.65 -0.99
C ALA A 164 -20.59 -7.30 -1.47
N LYS A 165 -21.67 -7.22 -0.67
CA LYS A 165 -23.01 -7.71 -1.01
C LYS A 165 -23.91 -6.57 -1.49
N LYS A 166 -23.66 -5.35 -0.99
CA LYS A 166 -24.37 -4.13 -1.37
C LYS A 166 -23.48 -3.22 -2.21
N TYR A 167 -24.06 -2.45 -3.10
CA TYR A 167 -23.40 -1.37 -3.85
C TYR A 167 -22.11 -1.81 -4.58
N LYS A 168 -22.08 -3.01 -5.13
CA LYS A 168 -20.90 -3.65 -5.74
C LYS A 168 -20.25 -2.86 -6.90
N LYS A 169 -20.95 -1.86 -7.44
CA LYS A 169 -20.46 -1.01 -8.54
C LYS A 169 -20.30 0.45 -8.14
N GLN A 170 -20.82 0.86 -6.97
CA GLN A 170 -20.80 2.23 -6.51
C GLN A 170 -19.56 2.49 -5.66
N THR A 171 -18.55 3.11 -6.25
CA THR A 171 -17.26 3.38 -5.60
C THR A 171 -17.17 4.72 -4.90
N GLY A 172 -18.16 5.59 -5.04
CA GLY A 172 -18.11 6.98 -4.54
C GLY A 172 -17.78 7.10 -3.06
N PHE A 173 -18.49 6.34 -2.22
CA PHE A 173 -18.21 6.34 -0.79
C PHE A 173 -16.83 5.73 -0.46
N LEU A 174 -16.45 4.63 -1.11
CA LEU A 174 -15.15 4.01 -0.90
C LEU A 174 -14.00 4.96 -1.30
N ARG A 175 -14.17 5.79 -2.33
CA ARG A 175 -13.20 6.85 -2.70
C ARG A 175 -13.04 7.90 -1.58
N MET A 176 -14.15 8.31 -0.96
CA MET A 176 -14.09 9.24 0.19
C MET A 176 -13.38 8.61 1.39
N LEU A 177 -13.71 7.36 1.70
CA LEU A 177 -13.07 6.61 2.78
C LEU A 177 -11.58 6.37 2.51
N ASN A 178 -11.21 6.08 1.25
CA ASN A 178 -9.82 5.94 0.83
C ASN A 178 -8.99 7.19 1.19
N TYR A 179 -9.49 8.38 0.87
CA TYR A 179 -8.81 9.63 1.23
C TYR A 179 -8.60 9.76 2.74
N ALA A 180 -9.62 9.44 3.55
CA ALA A 180 -9.53 9.52 5.00
C ALA A 180 -8.55 8.47 5.59
N VAL A 181 -8.57 7.24 5.09
CA VAL A 181 -7.64 6.17 5.49
C VAL A 181 -6.20 6.59 5.19
N ILE A 182 -5.92 7.09 3.98
CA ILE A 182 -4.57 7.50 3.59
C ILE A 182 -4.10 8.72 4.38
N SER A 183 -5.01 9.65 4.73
CA SER A 183 -4.68 10.76 5.63
C SER A 183 -4.25 10.26 7.01
N SER A 184 -4.97 9.29 7.58
CA SER A 184 -4.61 8.66 8.86
C SER A 184 -3.30 7.87 8.77
N LEU A 185 -3.06 7.18 7.66
CA LEU A 185 -1.82 6.46 7.42
C LEU A 185 -0.61 7.41 7.36
N ASN A 186 -0.75 8.52 6.64
CA ASN A 186 0.30 9.55 6.55
C ASN A 186 0.56 10.21 7.91
N GLU A 187 -0.49 10.48 8.68
CA GLU A 187 -0.34 11.01 10.04
C GLU A 187 0.38 10.02 10.96
N TYR A 188 0.03 8.73 10.88
CA TYR A 188 0.74 7.68 11.61
C TYR A 188 2.23 7.66 11.27
N PHE A 189 2.60 7.69 10.00
CA PHE A 189 4.00 7.73 9.58
C PHE A 189 4.72 9.00 10.06
N LEU A 190 4.07 10.17 9.99
CA LEU A 190 4.63 11.41 10.53
C LEU A 190 4.88 11.34 12.03
N LEU A 191 3.98 10.73 12.80
CA LEU A 191 4.15 10.56 14.24
C LEU A 191 5.27 9.56 14.56
N GLU A 192 5.37 8.45 13.82
CA GLU A 192 6.49 7.50 13.96
C GLU A 192 7.82 8.18 13.62
N THR A 193 7.88 8.97 12.55
CA THR A 193 9.08 9.73 12.16
C THR A 193 9.50 10.74 13.24
N ARG A 194 8.57 11.41 13.90
CA ARG A 194 8.85 12.37 14.99
C ARG A 194 9.42 11.70 16.24
N LYS A 195 9.22 10.41 16.44
CA LYS A 195 9.86 9.63 17.51
C LYS A 195 11.35 9.41 17.22
N LEU A 196 11.76 9.52 15.97
CA LEU A 196 13.15 9.43 15.52
C LEU A 196 13.81 10.80 15.73
N THR A 197 14.63 10.97 16.78
CA THR A 197 14.93 12.23 17.44
C THR A 197 16.29 12.84 17.08
N ILE A 198 16.34 14.17 17.17
CA ILE A 198 17.49 15.11 17.36
C ILE A 198 18.74 14.81 16.55
N ILE A 199 18.81 15.46 15.41
CA ILE A 199 19.96 15.42 14.49
C ILE A 199 20.99 16.47 14.92
N SER A 200 22.29 16.09 14.87
CA SER A 200 23.37 17.05 15.04
C SER A 200 23.31 18.15 13.97
N PRO A 201 23.51 19.44 14.32
CA PRO A 201 23.54 20.54 13.34
C PRO A 201 24.55 20.36 12.20
N ARG A 202 25.57 19.51 12.38
CA ARG A 202 26.52 19.17 11.32
C ARG A 202 25.92 18.30 10.23
N ILE A 203 24.89 17.52 10.56
CA ILE A 203 24.24 16.57 9.63
C ILE A 203 23.04 17.24 8.97
N THR A 204 22.38 18.21 9.62
CA THR A 204 21.24 18.95 9.06
C THR A 204 21.60 19.75 7.78
N ASN A 205 22.88 20.04 7.58
CA ASN A 205 23.37 20.70 6.36
C ASN A 205 23.90 19.73 5.30
N ALA A 206 23.87 18.42 5.57
CA ALA A 206 24.23 17.40 4.60
C ALA A 206 22.98 17.06 3.76
N THR A 207 23.11 17.10 2.46
CA THR A 207 22.08 16.65 1.53
C THR A 207 22.02 15.11 1.46
N ASP A 208 22.92 14.46 2.19
CA ASP A 208 23.27 13.05 2.02
C ASP A 208 22.87 12.23 3.25
N VAL A 209 22.82 10.92 3.05
CA VAL A 209 22.61 9.92 4.10
C VAL A 209 23.94 9.63 4.78
N TYR A 210 24.03 9.83 6.09
CA TYR A 210 25.18 9.44 6.88
C TYR A 210 24.97 8.08 7.55
N ILE A 211 25.84 7.12 7.27
CA ILE A 211 25.77 5.76 7.83
C ILE A 211 26.99 5.48 8.71
N SER A 212 26.73 5.22 10.00
CA SER A 212 27.76 4.77 10.94
C SER A 212 27.70 3.26 11.07
N LEU A 213 28.85 2.59 10.83
CA LEU A 213 28.99 1.14 10.94
C LEU A 213 29.78 0.71 12.18
N PHE A 214 30.42 1.64 12.88
CA PHE A 214 31.22 1.36 14.07
C PHE A 214 30.46 1.69 15.34
N GLY A 215 30.43 0.75 16.25
CA GLY A 215 29.61 0.78 17.47
C GLY A 215 28.24 0.19 17.21
N GLU A 216 27.27 1.03 16.90
CA GLU A 216 25.91 0.64 16.53
C GLU A 216 25.63 1.10 15.09
N LEU A 217 24.96 0.26 14.29
CA LEU A 217 24.52 0.66 12.98
C LEU A 217 23.50 1.80 13.12
N LYS A 218 23.83 2.96 12.57
CA LYS A 218 22.95 4.16 12.53
C LYS A 218 22.90 4.74 11.14
N ILE A 219 21.72 5.03 10.67
CA ILE A 219 21.48 5.76 9.44
C ILE A 219 20.88 7.10 9.81
N THR A 220 21.55 8.18 9.48
CA THR A 220 21.13 9.54 9.80
C THR A 220 20.84 10.31 8.53
N THR A 221 19.69 10.99 8.48
CA THR A 221 19.26 11.87 7.41
C THR A 221 18.82 13.21 8.00
N GLU A 222 18.46 14.15 7.18
CA GLU A 222 17.87 15.42 7.63
C GLU A 222 16.56 15.25 8.43
N LYS A 223 15.82 14.14 8.21
CA LYS A 223 14.53 13.87 8.85
C LYS A 223 14.64 13.09 10.16
N GLY A 224 15.76 12.42 10.41
CA GLY A 224 15.93 11.65 11.65
C GLY A 224 17.07 10.63 11.61
N VAL A 225 17.08 9.76 12.62
CA VAL A 225 18.07 8.69 12.81
C VAL A 225 17.34 7.36 12.86
N LEU A 226 17.82 6.38 12.15
CA LEU A 226 17.37 4.99 12.18
C LEU A 226 18.47 4.13 12.79
N THR A 227 18.16 3.47 13.90
CA THR A 227 19.07 2.58 14.61
C THR A 227 18.85 1.12 14.21
N GLU A 228 19.79 0.25 14.56
CA GLU A 228 19.67 -1.20 14.34
C GLU A 228 18.41 -1.78 14.99
N GLN A 229 18.02 -1.27 16.16
CA GLN A 229 16.82 -1.74 16.88
C GLN A 229 15.53 -1.42 16.09
N GLU A 230 15.48 -0.28 15.42
CA GLU A 230 14.33 0.15 14.65
C GLU A 230 14.21 -0.58 13.30
N LEU A 231 15.31 -1.13 12.79
CA LEU A 231 15.28 -2.04 11.62
C LEU A 231 14.50 -3.33 11.90
N LYS A 232 14.25 -3.67 13.18
CA LYS A 232 13.44 -4.82 13.64
C LYS A 232 13.88 -6.18 13.08
N SER A 233 15.02 -6.25 12.40
CA SER A 233 15.54 -7.48 11.78
C SER A 233 17.06 -7.42 11.61
N PRO A 234 17.81 -8.30 12.28
CA PRO A 234 19.27 -8.40 12.08
C PRO A 234 19.66 -8.72 10.63
N LYS A 235 18.76 -9.37 9.87
CA LYS A 235 19.01 -9.70 8.46
C LYS A 235 18.95 -8.45 7.58
N ILE A 236 18.13 -7.46 7.92
CA ILE A 236 18.09 -6.16 7.23
C ILE A 236 19.39 -5.39 7.48
N ALA A 237 19.87 -5.35 8.73
CA ALA A 237 21.16 -4.74 9.05
C ALA A 237 22.31 -5.41 8.28
N ARG A 238 22.34 -6.75 8.23
CA ARG A 238 23.33 -7.51 7.44
C ARG A 238 23.26 -7.20 5.95
N LEU A 239 22.05 -7.07 5.36
CA LEU A 239 21.86 -6.70 3.96
C LEU A 239 22.50 -5.34 3.66
N LEU A 240 22.22 -4.34 4.49
CA LEU A 240 22.76 -3.00 4.32
C LEU A 240 24.28 -2.98 4.43
N VAL A 241 24.81 -3.57 5.51
CA VAL A 241 26.27 -3.67 5.73
C VAL A 241 26.95 -4.41 4.57
N TYR A 242 26.37 -5.52 4.12
CA TYR A 242 26.91 -6.27 2.99
C TYR A 242 26.98 -5.43 1.70
N LEU A 243 25.91 -4.71 1.35
CA LEU A 243 25.90 -3.85 0.18
C LEU A 243 26.91 -2.70 0.29
N LEU A 244 27.02 -2.08 1.47
CA LEU A 244 27.96 -0.97 1.72
C LEU A 244 29.42 -1.39 1.62
N LEU A 245 29.76 -2.58 2.14
CA LEU A 245 31.13 -3.10 2.15
C LEU A 245 31.53 -3.75 0.82
N LYS A 246 30.57 -4.07 -0.05
CA LYS A 246 30.85 -4.69 -1.32
C LYS A 246 31.39 -3.67 -2.34
N GLY A 247 32.42 -4.07 -3.08
CA GLY A 247 32.95 -3.26 -4.17
C GLY A 247 31.84 -2.88 -5.16
N LYS A 248 31.78 -1.60 -5.55
CA LYS A 248 30.74 -0.97 -6.37
C LYS A 248 29.34 -0.91 -5.68
N MET A 249 29.23 -1.27 -4.40
CA MET A 249 27.98 -1.24 -3.61
C MET A 249 26.79 -1.93 -4.32
N THR A 250 27.07 -2.94 -5.15
CA THR A 250 26.09 -3.69 -5.95
C THR A 250 26.24 -5.18 -5.71
N ALA A 251 25.14 -5.92 -5.58
CA ALA A 251 25.17 -7.37 -5.42
C ALA A 251 23.97 -8.06 -6.09
N SER A 252 24.21 -9.23 -6.66
CA SER A 252 23.16 -10.10 -7.17
C SER A 252 22.35 -10.74 -6.04
N PRO A 253 21.11 -11.18 -6.29
CA PRO A 253 20.30 -11.88 -5.28
C PRO A 253 21.00 -13.13 -4.71
N ARG A 254 21.70 -13.90 -5.53
CA ARG A 254 22.44 -15.08 -5.08
C ARG A 254 23.58 -14.74 -4.12
N GLU A 255 24.34 -13.69 -4.41
CA GLU A 255 25.42 -13.22 -3.54
C GLU A 255 24.86 -12.73 -2.19
N ILE A 256 23.76 -11.98 -2.22
CA ILE A 256 23.07 -11.51 -1.01
C ILE A 256 22.55 -12.71 -0.19
N ALA A 257 21.90 -13.69 -0.85
CA ALA A 257 21.42 -14.89 -0.18
C ALA A 257 22.53 -15.65 0.54
N SER A 258 23.64 -15.89 -0.15
CA SER A 258 24.81 -16.56 0.42
C SER A 258 25.42 -15.81 1.63
N ALA A 259 25.42 -14.48 1.58
CA ALA A 259 25.96 -13.66 2.67
C ALA A 259 25.05 -13.58 3.90
N ILE A 260 23.74 -13.53 3.68
CA ILE A 260 22.77 -13.33 4.77
C ILE A 260 22.33 -14.64 5.40
N TRP A 261 22.27 -15.72 4.61
CA TRP A 261 21.87 -17.06 5.04
C TRP A 261 22.99 -18.11 4.77
N PRO A 262 24.15 -17.99 5.42
CA PRO A 262 25.23 -18.94 5.22
C PRO A 262 24.79 -20.36 5.61
N GLY A 263 24.96 -21.31 4.68
CA GLY A 263 24.61 -22.71 4.91
C GLY A 263 23.16 -23.10 4.63
N GLU A 264 22.31 -22.16 4.26
CA GLU A 264 20.94 -22.45 3.79
C GLU A 264 20.91 -22.65 2.25
N ASP A 265 19.86 -23.28 1.75
CA ASP A 265 19.66 -23.42 0.31
C ASP A 265 19.48 -22.04 -0.35
N ILE A 266 20.35 -21.71 -1.27
CA ILE A 266 20.39 -20.42 -1.96
C ILE A 266 19.09 -20.18 -2.74
N GLU A 267 18.57 -21.16 -3.45
CA GLU A 267 17.35 -21.00 -4.26
C GLU A 267 16.11 -20.73 -3.39
N ALA A 268 16.05 -21.35 -2.22
CA ALA A 268 14.99 -21.09 -1.25
C ALA A 268 15.11 -19.69 -0.62
N THR A 269 16.34 -19.22 -0.38
CA THR A 269 16.59 -17.95 0.33
C THR A 269 16.56 -16.73 -0.59
N VAL A 270 16.86 -16.88 -1.88
CA VAL A 270 16.77 -15.80 -2.88
C VAL A 270 15.37 -15.16 -2.90
N LYS A 271 14.32 -15.96 -2.74
CA LYS A 271 12.95 -15.46 -2.67
C LYS A 271 12.71 -14.50 -1.50
N ASN A 272 13.43 -14.67 -0.40
CA ASN A 272 13.26 -13.86 0.81
C ASN A 272 13.93 -12.47 0.71
N ILE A 273 14.77 -12.24 -0.30
CA ILE A 273 15.51 -10.97 -0.43
C ILE A 273 14.57 -9.82 -0.78
N LYS A 274 13.62 -10.04 -1.69
CA LYS A 274 12.61 -9.02 -2.04
C LYS A 274 11.92 -8.49 -0.77
N GLY A 275 11.51 -9.39 0.12
CA GLY A 275 10.92 -9.04 1.38
C GLY A 275 11.82 -8.31 2.36
N LEU A 276 13.12 -8.61 2.37
CA LEU A 276 14.07 -7.82 3.18
C LEU A 276 14.22 -6.41 2.64
N VAL A 277 14.38 -6.25 1.32
CA VAL A 277 14.49 -4.94 0.67
C VAL A 277 13.22 -4.13 0.86
N TYR A 278 12.06 -4.74 0.67
CA TYR A 278 10.78 -4.07 0.90
C TYR A 278 10.66 -3.55 2.35
N ARG A 279 10.90 -4.40 3.36
CA ARG A 279 10.83 -3.99 4.77
C ARG A 279 11.83 -2.88 5.11
N PHE A 280 13.03 -2.94 4.54
CA PHE A 280 13.99 -1.85 4.69
C PHE A 280 13.46 -0.55 4.10
N ARG A 281 12.93 -0.59 2.88
CA ARG A 281 12.33 0.58 2.23
C ARG A 281 11.22 1.20 3.05
N GLN A 282 10.28 0.38 3.53
CA GLN A 282 9.19 0.83 4.41
C GLN A 282 9.70 1.58 5.65
N THR A 283 10.76 1.09 6.26
CA THR A 283 11.35 1.75 7.43
C THR A 283 12.14 3.01 7.03
N PHE A 284 12.86 2.98 5.92
CA PHE A 284 13.71 4.08 5.46
C PHE A 284 12.91 5.22 4.81
N GLU A 285 11.77 4.97 4.18
CA GLU A 285 10.86 5.99 3.62
C GLU A 285 10.38 7.01 4.68
N LEU A 286 10.41 6.65 5.95
CA LEU A 286 10.15 7.57 7.06
C LEU A 286 11.23 8.65 7.19
N LEU A 287 12.44 8.37 6.69
CA LEU A 287 13.63 9.22 6.88
C LEU A 287 14.09 9.93 5.61
N SER A 288 13.62 9.53 4.44
CA SER A 288 14.08 10.09 3.19
C SER A 288 13.02 9.97 2.11
N ASP A 289 12.94 10.98 1.24
CA ASP A 289 12.11 10.94 0.03
C ASP A 289 12.76 10.12 -1.09
N HIS A 290 13.98 9.65 -0.86
CA HIS A 290 14.76 8.88 -1.82
C HIS A 290 15.02 7.46 -1.29
N ARG A 291 15.08 6.48 -2.17
CA ARG A 291 15.41 5.10 -1.82
C ARG A 291 16.91 4.93 -1.62
N LEU A 292 17.32 4.40 -0.48
CA LEU A 292 18.73 4.07 -0.22
C LEU A 292 19.17 2.80 -0.96
N ILE A 293 18.28 1.80 -1.07
CA ILE A 293 18.53 0.57 -1.84
C ILE A 293 17.67 0.59 -3.09
N GLU A 294 18.32 0.59 -4.25
CA GLU A 294 17.69 0.53 -5.57
C GLU A 294 17.79 -0.88 -6.16
N SER A 295 16.81 -1.23 -6.99
CA SER A 295 16.84 -2.45 -7.82
C SER A 295 17.55 -2.17 -9.13
N THR A 296 18.34 -3.13 -9.57
CA THR A 296 19.01 -3.12 -10.87
C THR A 296 18.59 -4.36 -11.67
N PRO A 297 18.81 -4.41 -12.98
CA PRO A 297 18.54 -5.61 -13.78
C PRO A 297 19.26 -6.87 -13.26
N THR A 298 20.36 -6.70 -12.54
CA THR A 298 21.20 -7.80 -12.04
C THR A 298 21.11 -8.03 -10.53
N GLY A 299 20.39 -7.17 -9.79
CA GLY A 299 20.26 -7.29 -8.33
C GLY A 299 19.92 -5.99 -7.62
N TYR A 300 20.64 -5.68 -6.55
CA TYR A 300 20.41 -4.51 -5.72
C TYR A 300 21.69 -3.70 -5.54
N GLN A 301 21.53 -2.40 -5.39
CA GLN A 301 22.65 -1.49 -5.13
C GLN A 301 22.27 -0.43 -4.10
N ILE A 302 23.26 0.15 -3.43
CA ILE A 302 23.11 1.40 -2.72
C ILE A 302 22.97 2.52 -3.75
N ASN A 303 22.01 3.40 -3.54
CA ASN A 303 21.75 4.54 -4.43
C ASN A 303 22.99 5.44 -4.49
N PRO A 304 23.67 5.55 -5.65
CA PRO A 304 24.89 6.32 -5.78
C PRO A 304 24.67 7.85 -5.78
N ARG A 305 23.42 8.29 -5.72
CA ARG A 305 23.03 9.70 -5.71
C ARG A 305 22.78 10.24 -4.29
N LEU A 306 22.79 9.37 -3.30
CA LEU A 306 22.71 9.67 -1.88
C LEU A 306 24.11 9.53 -1.27
#